data_4a6759117ab93422f6ca32c2192ffa7b
#
_entry.id   4a6759117ab93422f6ca32c2192ffa7b
#
_cell.length_a   1.000
_cell.length_b   1.000
_cell.length_c   1.000
_cell.angle_alpha   90.00
_cell.angle_beta   90.00
_cell.angle_gamma   90.00
#
_symmetry.space_group_name_H-M   'P 1'
#
loop_
_entity.id
_entity.type
_entity.pdbx_description
1 polymer ?
#
loop_
_entity_poly.entity_id
_entity_poly.type
_entity_poly.pdbx_seq_one_letter_code
_entity_poly.pdbx_strand_id
1 'polypeptide(L)'
;MQKFGLDSLKSEKMSALELEIAKEKSTSLGISGKKLRDSIVKYRRSTSHNDVASEERDRLLASVLVNVQALIVQRELVGFIHDNMNWIIQTYDIPKEALAKLGEVQPRVNRVP
;
A
#
# COMPACT_ATOMS: atom_id res chain seq x y z
N MET A 1 -14.31 -8.66 -31.46
CA MET A 1 -13.15 -9.17 -31.11
C MET A 1 -11.92 -8.41 -31.46
N GLN A 2 -11.83 -7.95 -32.60
CA GLN A 2 -10.67 -7.26 -32.98
C GLN A 2 -10.41 -6.00 -32.24
N LYS A 3 -11.44 -5.27 -31.89
CA LYS A 3 -11.28 -4.09 -31.18
C LYS A 3 -10.67 -4.35 -29.88
N PHE A 4 -11.19 -5.33 -29.20
CA PHE A 4 -10.68 -5.74 -27.99
C PHE A 4 -9.24 -6.12 -28.21
N GLY A 5 -8.95 -6.77 -29.28
CA GLY A 5 -7.63 -7.15 -29.58
C GLY A 5 -6.70 -5.98 -29.79
N LEU A 6 -7.24 -4.90 -30.20
CA LEU A 6 -6.44 -3.76 -30.46
C LEU A 6 -5.88 -3.20 -29.20
N ASP A 7 -6.67 -3.14 -28.16
CA ASP A 7 -6.21 -2.64 -26.91
C ASP A 7 -5.16 -3.57 -26.35
N SER A 8 -5.35 -4.84 -26.55
CA SER A 8 -4.36 -5.79 -26.13
C SER A 8 -3.07 -5.54 -26.85
N LEU A 9 -3.15 -5.19 -28.10
CA LEU A 9 -1.98 -4.94 -28.87
C LEU A 9 -1.14 -3.83 -28.32
N LYS A 10 -1.75 -2.83 -27.80
CA LYS A 10 -1.01 -1.75 -27.25
C LYS A 10 -0.21 -2.23 -26.08
N SER A 11 -0.77 -3.07 -25.26
CA SER A 11 -0.08 -3.64 -24.15
C SER A 11 0.98 -4.54 -24.65
N GLU A 12 0.71 -5.22 -25.70
CA GLU A 12 1.64 -6.18 -26.23
C GLU A 12 2.85 -5.59 -26.88
N LYS A 13 2.85 -4.29 -27.09
CA LYS A 13 4.01 -3.66 -27.64
C LYS A 13 5.13 -3.63 -26.65
N MET A 14 4.85 -3.92 -25.40
CA MET A 14 5.86 -4.04 -24.41
C MET A 14 6.74 -5.23 -24.77
N SER A 15 8.02 -5.11 -24.59
CA SER A 15 8.94 -6.18 -24.87
C SER A 15 8.72 -7.33 -23.89
N ALA A 16 9.19 -8.50 -24.24
CA ALA A 16 9.08 -9.66 -23.36
C ALA A 16 9.76 -9.42 -22.03
N LEU A 17 10.89 -8.75 -22.06
CA LEU A 17 11.63 -8.45 -20.85
C LEU A 17 10.85 -7.49 -19.96
N GLU A 18 10.30 -6.47 -20.57
CA GLU A 18 9.51 -5.49 -19.83
C GLU A 18 8.31 -6.15 -19.18
N LEU A 19 7.69 -7.08 -19.87
CA LEU A 19 6.54 -7.78 -19.34
C LEU A 19 6.93 -8.63 -18.16
N GLU A 20 8.05 -9.29 -18.25
CA GLU A 20 8.54 -10.11 -17.17
C GLU A 20 8.88 -9.30 -15.95
N ILE A 21 9.53 -8.17 -16.15
CA ILE A 21 9.86 -7.26 -15.08
C ILE A 21 8.59 -6.74 -14.42
N ALA A 22 7.61 -6.39 -15.22
CA ALA A 22 6.33 -5.90 -14.70
C ALA A 22 5.64 -6.97 -13.87
N LYS A 23 5.72 -8.20 -14.27
CA LYS A 23 5.11 -9.29 -13.53
C LYS A 23 5.78 -9.50 -12.19
N GLU A 24 7.08 -9.49 -12.16
CA GLU A 24 7.83 -9.64 -10.94
C GLU A 24 7.51 -8.51 -9.96
N LYS A 25 7.52 -7.31 -10.47
CA LYS A 25 7.24 -6.16 -9.65
C LYS A 25 5.81 -6.18 -9.17
N SER A 26 4.88 -6.61 -10.02
CA SER A 26 3.50 -6.71 -9.67
C SER A 26 3.29 -7.72 -8.56
N THR A 27 4.03 -8.82 -8.57
CA THR A 27 3.94 -9.80 -7.53
C THR A 27 4.37 -9.24 -6.17
N SER A 28 5.51 -8.57 -6.14
CA SER A 28 5.98 -7.92 -4.94
C SER A 28 5.00 -6.88 -4.44
N LEU A 29 4.46 -6.10 -5.37
CA LEU A 29 3.49 -5.09 -5.05
C LEU A 29 2.23 -5.71 -4.48
N GLY A 30 1.79 -6.82 -5.07
CA GLY A 30 0.62 -7.54 -4.59
C GLY A 30 0.80 -8.08 -3.19
N ILE A 31 1.97 -8.59 -2.90
CA ILE A 31 2.31 -9.08 -1.57
C ILE A 31 2.26 -7.95 -0.55
N SER A 32 2.84 -6.80 -0.89
CA SER A 32 2.82 -5.65 0.00
C SER A 32 1.40 -5.16 0.25
N GLY A 33 0.59 -5.13 -0.78
CA GLY A 33 -0.81 -4.73 -0.64
C GLY A 33 -1.59 -5.69 0.25
N LYS A 34 -1.34 -6.98 0.09
CA LYS A 34 -2.01 -7.97 0.90
C LYS A 34 -1.59 -7.85 2.36
N LYS A 35 -0.32 -7.63 2.61
CA LYS A 35 0.18 -7.45 3.98
C LYS A 35 -0.51 -6.24 4.64
N LEU A 36 -0.68 -5.18 3.89
CA LEU A 36 -1.35 -4.01 4.42
C LEU A 36 -2.81 -4.33 4.75
N ARG A 37 -3.51 -4.96 3.83
CA ARG A 37 -4.92 -5.32 4.07
C ARG A 37 -5.06 -6.22 5.29
N ASP A 38 -4.19 -7.21 5.41
CA ASP A 38 -4.24 -8.14 6.52
C ASP A 38 -3.99 -7.44 7.85
N SER A 39 -3.05 -6.50 7.85
CA SER A 39 -2.74 -5.77 9.08
C SER A 39 -3.90 -4.85 9.49
N ILE A 40 -4.60 -4.29 8.53
CA ILE A 40 -5.77 -3.46 8.81
C ILE A 40 -6.87 -4.33 9.42
N VAL A 41 -7.10 -5.50 8.87
CA VAL A 41 -8.13 -6.40 9.39
C VAL A 41 -7.80 -6.79 10.83
N LYS A 42 -6.56 -7.13 11.10
CA LYS A 42 -6.15 -7.51 12.45
C LYS A 42 -6.35 -6.37 13.42
N TYR A 43 -5.98 -5.17 13.01
CA TYR A 43 -6.12 -4.01 13.87
C TYR A 43 -7.61 -3.74 14.16
N ARG A 44 -8.44 -3.80 13.14
CA ARG A 44 -9.87 -3.52 13.33
C ARG A 44 -10.52 -4.57 14.20
N ARG A 45 -10.10 -5.79 14.10
CA ARG A 45 -10.60 -6.84 14.99
C ARG A 45 -10.23 -6.51 16.43
N SER A 46 -9.03 -6.03 16.65
CA SER A 46 -8.59 -5.72 17.99
C SER A 46 -9.40 -4.59 18.63
N THR A 47 -9.83 -3.63 17.80
CA THR A 47 -10.59 -2.51 18.36
C THR A 47 -12.04 -2.87 18.59
N SER A 48 -12.52 -3.97 18.04
CA SER A 48 -13.89 -4.38 18.27
C SER A 48 -14.04 -5.35 19.43
N HIS A 49 -12.94 -5.70 20.09
CA HIS A 49 -12.95 -6.58 21.24
C HIS A 49 -12.36 -5.87 22.45
N ASN A 50 -13.13 -5.80 23.50
CA ASN A 50 -12.70 -5.06 24.69
C ASN A 50 -11.62 -5.75 25.50
N ASP A 51 -11.45 -7.03 25.29
CA ASP A 51 -10.47 -7.79 26.04
C ASP A 51 -9.06 -7.75 25.45
N VAL A 52 -8.87 -7.05 24.36
CA VAL A 52 -7.54 -6.95 23.78
C VAL A 52 -6.75 -5.88 24.49
N ALA A 53 -5.55 -6.21 24.92
CA ALA A 53 -4.70 -5.28 25.65
C ALA A 53 -4.31 -4.10 24.78
N SER A 54 -4.18 -2.95 25.37
CA SER A 54 -3.84 -1.75 24.60
C SER A 54 -2.47 -1.86 23.97
N GLU A 55 -1.54 -2.56 24.60
CA GLU A 55 -0.22 -2.78 24.01
C GLU A 55 -0.32 -3.59 22.73
N GLU A 56 -1.22 -4.56 22.72
CA GLU A 56 -1.42 -5.37 21.55
C GLU A 56 -2.01 -4.53 20.42
N ARG A 57 -2.98 -3.68 20.75
CA ARG A 57 -3.58 -2.79 19.75
C ARG A 57 -2.54 -1.84 19.20
N ASP A 58 -1.65 -1.32 20.05
CA ASP A 58 -0.60 -0.42 19.61
C ASP A 58 0.36 -1.12 18.66
N ARG A 59 0.66 -2.37 18.94
CA ARG A 59 1.52 -3.16 18.09
C ARG A 59 0.87 -3.41 16.73
N LEU A 60 -0.43 -3.70 16.75
CA LEU A 60 -1.16 -3.92 15.50
C LEU A 60 -1.26 -2.64 14.69
N LEU A 61 -1.41 -1.51 15.35
CA LEU A 61 -1.43 -0.24 14.67
C LEU A 61 -0.07 0.06 14.05
N ALA A 62 0.99 -0.22 14.78
CA ALA A 62 2.34 -0.01 14.26
C ALA A 62 2.57 -0.88 13.02
N SER A 63 2.01 -2.08 13.00
CA SER A 63 2.12 -2.96 11.86
C SER A 63 1.44 -2.35 10.63
N VAL A 64 0.28 -1.70 10.81
CA VAL A 64 -0.39 -1.01 9.71
C VAL A 64 0.53 0.07 9.16
N LEU A 65 1.14 0.86 10.03
CA LEU A 65 2.01 1.94 9.60
C LEU A 65 3.23 1.43 8.83
N VAL A 66 3.82 0.38 9.32
CA VAL A 66 4.98 -0.21 8.66
C VAL A 66 4.58 -0.72 7.27
N ASN A 67 3.42 -1.32 7.16
CA ASN A 67 2.97 -1.86 5.89
C ASN A 67 2.56 -0.77 4.90
N VAL A 68 2.09 0.38 5.38
CA VAL A 68 1.85 1.52 4.51
C VAL A 68 3.16 1.99 3.91
N GLN A 69 4.19 2.13 4.74
CA GLN A 69 5.49 2.59 4.26
C GLN A 69 6.10 1.58 3.29
N ALA A 70 5.96 0.30 3.60
CA ALA A 70 6.49 -0.73 2.73
C ALA A 70 5.81 -0.71 1.38
N LEU A 71 4.51 -0.47 1.34
CA LEU A 71 3.79 -0.41 0.08
C LEU A 71 4.23 0.81 -0.72
N ILE A 72 4.47 1.93 -0.08
CA ILE A 72 4.97 3.11 -0.77
C ILE A 72 6.30 2.78 -1.46
N VAL A 73 7.20 2.13 -0.75
CA VAL A 73 8.49 1.77 -1.32
C VAL A 73 8.30 0.85 -2.52
N GLN A 74 7.42 -0.14 -2.41
CA GLN A 74 7.18 -1.06 -3.51
C GLN A 74 6.59 -0.34 -4.72
N ARG A 75 5.69 0.60 -4.48
CA ARG A 75 5.11 1.38 -5.57
C ARG A 75 6.17 2.22 -6.27
N GLU A 76 7.05 2.81 -5.51
CA GLU A 76 8.14 3.61 -6.08
C GLU A 76 9.07 2.74 -6.90
N LEU A 77 9.33 1.53 -6.46
CA LEU A 77 10.20 0.63 -7.18
C LEU A 77 9.62 0.21 -8.53
N VAL A 78 8.31 0.20 -8.67
CA VAL A 78 7.69 -0.13 -9.94
C VAL A 78 7.38 1.11 -10.79
N GLY A 79 7.80 2.28 -10.33
CA GLY A 79 7.68 3.50 -11.14
C GLY A 79 6.59 4.48 -10.72
N PHE A 80 5.81 4.18 -9.68
CA PHE A 80 4.81 5.11 -9.21
C PHE A 80 5.47 6.05 -8.21
N ILE A 81 5.91 7.19 -8.65
CA ILE A 81 6.73 8.07 -7.83
C ILE A 81 5.98 9.28 -7.27
N HIS A 82 4.69 9.43 -7.60
CA HIS A 82 3.93 10.58 -7.14
C HIS A 82 2.68 10.16 -6.42
N ASP A 83 2.32 10.88 -5.38
CA ASP A 83 1.03 10.74 -4.72
C ASP A 83 0.71 9.36 -4.16
N ASN A 84 1.73 8.63 -3.79
CA ASN A 84 1.50 7.28 -3.31
C ASN A 84 0.71 7.23 -2.02
N MET A 85 0.95 8.17 -1.11
CA MET A 85 0.21 8.21 0.14
C MET A 85 -1.28 8.43 -0.11
N ASN A 86 -1.60 9.36 -0.97
CA ASN A 86 -2.99 9.65 -1.32
C ASN A 86 -3.64 8.45 -1.96
N TRP A 87 -2.92 7.80 -2.86
CA TRP A 87 -3.45 6.63 -3.54
C TRP A 87 -3.75 5.51 -2.53
N ILE A 88 -2.85 5.31 -1.57
CA ILE A 88 -3.03 4.29 -0.56
C ILE A 88 -4.22 4.61 0.34
N ILE A 89 -4.35 5.85 0.74
CA ILE A 89 -5.46 6.27 1.58
C ILE A 89 -6.80 6.06 0.87
N GLN A 90 -6.83 6.32 -0.42
CA GLN A 90 -8.07 6.15 -1.18
C GLN A 90 -8.35 4.70 -1.52
N THR A 91 -7.34 3.88 -1.61
CA THR A 91 -7.49 2.50 -2.05
C THR A 91 -7.75 1.55 -0.89
N TYR A 92 -7.11 1.81 0.23
CA TYR A 92 -7.22 0.95 1.41
C TYR A 92 -7.97 1.69 2.50
N ASP A 93 -8.73 0.97 3.29
CA ASP A 93 -9.52 1.57 4.35
C ASP A 93 -8.63 1.77 5.58
N ILE A 94 -7.78 2.78 5.52
CA ILE A 94 -6.79 3.01 6.58
C ILE A 94 -7.48 3.51 7.85
N PRO A 95 -7.21 2.91 9.00
CA PRO A 95 -7.84 3.35 10.25
C PRO A 95 -7.47 4.80 10.56
N LYS A 96 -8.39 5.51 11.17
CA LYS A 96 -8.19 6.92 11.53
C LYS A 96 -6.98 7.10 12.40
N GLU A 97 -6.74 6.17 13.29
CA GLU A 97 -5.61 6.24 14.20
C GLU A 97 -4.30 6.16 13.44
N ALA A 98 -4.28 5.37 12.37
CA ALA A 98 -3.10 5.26 11.54
C ALA A 98 -2.90 6.54 10.73
N LEU A 99 -3.99 7.12 10.24
CA LEU A 99 -3.90 8.37 9.50
C LEU A 99 -3.33 9.48 10.37
N ALA A 100 -3.73 9.52 11.62
CA ALA A 100 -3.22 10.52 12.54
C ALA A 100 -1.71 10.38 12.72
N LYS A 101 -1.24 9.16 12.85
CA LYS A 101 0.18 8.93 13.01
C LYS A 101 0.97 9.26 11.76
N LEU A 102 0.42 8.94 10.60
CA LEU A 102 1.07 9.27 9.36
C LEU A 102 1.15 10.78 9.19
N GLY A 103 0.11 11.48 9.59
CA GLY A 103 0.09 12.93 9.54
C GLY A 103 1.12 13.56 10.47
N GLU A 104 1.37 12.93 11.58
CA GLU A 104 2.37 13.42 12.51
C GLU A 104 3.77 13.33 11.92
N VAL A 105 4.02 12.26 11.21
CA VAL A 105 5.36 12.05 10.65
C VAL A 105 5.63 12.89 9.44
N GLN A 106 4.69 12.94 8.51
CA GLN A 106 4.90 13.63 7.27
C GLN A 106 5.15 15.11 7.38
N PRO A 107 4.37 15.83 8.13
CA PRO A 107 4.58 17.26 8.24
C PRO A 107 5.96 17.60 8.81
N ARG A 108 6.45 16.77 9.69
CA ARG A 108 7.77 17.02 10.26
C ARG A 108 8.84 16.93 9.22
N VAL A 109 8.75 15.92 8.40
CA VAL A 109 9.71 15.72 7.35
C VAL A 109 9.66 16.88 6.37
N ASN A 110 8.47 17.31 6.03
CA ASN A 110 8.33 18.36 5.08
C ASN A 110 8.73 19.72 5.59
N ARG A 111 8.71 19.89 6.87
CA ARG A 111 9.02 21.17 7.40
C ARG A 111 10.48 21.42 7.61
N VAL A 112 11.27 20.44 7.49
CA VAL A 112 12.68 20.65 7.62
C VAL A 112 13.13 21.49 6.45
N PRO A 113 13.54 22.68 6.64
CA PRO A 113 13.88 23.58 5.53
C PRO A 113 15.20 23.23 4.92
#